data_dcdd3d10d82dbcba8c08b38e2d706784
#
_entry.id   dcdd3d10d82dbcba8c08b38e2d706784
#
_cell.length_a   1.000
_cell.length_b   1.000
_cell.length_c   1.000
_cell.angle_alpha   90.00
_cell.angle_beta   90.00
_cell.angle_gamma   90.00
#
_symmetry.space_group_name_H-M   'P 1'
#
loop_
_entity.id
_entity.type
_entity.pdbx_description
1 polymer ?
#
loop_
_entity_poly.entity_id
_entity_poly.type
_entity_poly.pdbx_seq_one_letter_code
_entity_poly.pdbx_strand_id
1 'polypeptide(L)' 'MLEHEMARRQMQELQAQVAADNRARRVYLARKAARRAERAVRRAARASAAVY' A
#
# COMPACT_ATOMS: atom_id res chain seq x y z
N MET A 1 -1.03 38.02 10.57
CA MET A 1 -1.67 36.96 11.40
C MET A 1 -2.47 35.96 10.58
N LEU A 2 -3.28 36.45 9.66
CA LEU A 2 -4.06 35.58 8.76
C LEU A 2 -3.18 34.73 7.82
N GLU A 3 -2.03 35.23 7.42
CA GLU A 3 -1.10 34.53 6.53
C GLU A 3 -0.48 33.28 7.17
N HIS A 4 -0.16 33.36 8.47
CA HIS A 4 0.36 32.20 9.21
C HIS A 4 -0.66 31.09 9.39
N GLU A 5 -1.91 31.46 9.62
CA GLU A 5 -3.00 30.47 9.77
C GLU A 5 -3.29 29.76 8.45
N MET A 6 -3.29 30.50 7.34
CA MET A 6 -3.46 29.91 6.01
C MET A 6 -2.32 28.98 5.65
N ALA A 7 -1.09 29.36 5.93
CA ALA A 7 0.08 28.53 5.67
C ALA A 7 0.03 27.23 6.49
N ARG A 8 -0.39 27.29 7.76
CA ARG A 8 -0.58 26.11 8.60
C ARG A 8 -1.63 25.17 8.05
N ARG A 9 -2.78 25.72 7.63
CA ARG A 9 -3.85 24.91 7.05
C ARG A 9 -3.40 24.21 5.76
N GLN A 10 -2.69 24.93 4.90
CA GLN A 10 -2.15 24.35 3.68
C GLN A 10 -1.15 23.23 3.97
N MET A 11 -0.27 23.43 4.94
CA MET A 11 0.68 22.40 5.35
C MET A 11 -0.02 21.18 5.93
N GLN A 12 -1.03 21.39 6.79
CA GLN A 12 -1.81 20.30 7.37
C GLN A 12 -2.58 19.52 6.31
N GLU A 13 -3.16 20.21 5.34
CA GLU A 13 -3.87 19.58 4.22
C GLU A 13 -2.91 18.76 3.35
N LEU A 14 -1.74 19.31 3.03
CA LEU A 14 -0.72 18.59 2.28
C LEU A 14 -0.22 17.36 3.02
N GLN A 15 0.03 17.49 4.33
CA GLN A 15 0.45 16.35 5.15
C GLN A 15 -0.62 15.27 5.21
N ALA A 16 -1.89 15.68 5.33
CA ALA A 16 -3.02 14.74 5.33
C ALA A 16 -3.15 14.01 3.99
N GLN A 17 -2.96 14.73 2.86
CA GLN A 17 -2.98 14.12 1.54
C GLN A 17 -1.84 13.14 1.34
N VAL A 18 -0.63 13.52 1.75
CA VAL A 18 0.54 12.63 1.66
C VAL A 18 0.35 11.39 2.51
N ALA A 19 -0.18 11.53 3.72
CA ALA A 19 -0.47 10.39 4.61
C ALA A 19 -1.53 9.47 4.02
N ALA A 20 -2.58 10.02 3.39
CA ALA A 20 -3.62 9.24 2.73
C ALA A 20 -3.07 8.50 1.51
N ASP A 21 -2.25 9.16 0.69
CA ASP A 21 -1.61 8.56 -0.47
C ASP A 21 -0.65 7.44 -0.06
N ASN A 22 0.12 7.64 1.00
CA ASN A 22 1.02 6.62 1.52
C ASN A 22 0.27 5.40 2.05
N ARG A 23 -0.87 5.60 2.72
CA ARG A 23 -1.72 4.50 3.19
C ARG A 23 -2.29 3.70 2.02
N ALA A 24 -2.81 4.39 1.02
CA ALA A 24 -3.34 3.74 -0.18
C ALA A 24 -2.27 2.93 -0.90
N ARG A 25 -1.07 3.47 -1.01
CA ARG A 25 0.07 2.80 -1.61
C ARG A 25 0.49 1.57 -0.83
N ARG A 26 0.52 1.65 0.51
CA ARG A 26 0.83 0.50 1.38
C ARG A 26 -0.19 -0.62 1.20
N VAL A 27 -1.47 -0.28 1.16
CA VAL A 27 -2.54 -1.27 0.94
C VAL A 27 -2.39 -1.92 -0.43
N TYR A 28 -2.13 -1.13 -1.46
CA TYR A 28 -1.91 -1.65 -2.81
C TYR A 28 -0.73 -2.62 -2.87
N LEU A 29 0.42 -2.23 -2.29
CA LEU A 29 1.62 -3.08 -2.27
C LEU A 29 1.41 -4.34 -1.44
N ALA A 30 0.71 -4.24 -0.30
CA ALA A 30 0.39 -5.39 0.54
C ALA A 30 -0.49 -6.39 -0.19
N ARG A 31 -1.51 -5.91 -0.92
CA ARG A 31 -2.39 -6.77 -1.72
C ARG A 31 -1.63 -7.44 -2.86
N LYS A 32 -0.75 -6.70 -3.52
CA LYS A 32 0.10 -7.24 -4.58
C LYS A 32 1.03 -8.32 -4.07
N ALA A 33 1.65 -8.11 -2.91
CA ALA A 33 2.50 -9.09 -2.25
C ALA A 33 1.71 -10.34 -1.83
N ALA A 34 0.51 -10.17 -1.30
CA ALA A 34 -0.37 -11.28 -0.93
C ALA A 34 -0.75 -12.13 -2.14
N ARG A 35 -1.07 -11.52 -3.27
CA ARG A 35 -1.37 -12.25 -4.52
C ARG A 35 -0.15 -13.04 -5.02
N ARG A 36 1.03 -12.46 -4.92
CA ARG A 36 2.28 -13.15 -5.27
C ARG A 36 2.51 -14.37 -4.39
N ALA A 37 2.29 -14.22 -3.08
CA ALA A 37 2.42 -15.31 -2.13
C ALA A 37 1.43 -16.43 -2.42
N GLU A 38 0.18 -16.12 -2.72
CA GLU A 38 -0.84 -17.10 -3.11
C GLU A 38 -0.44 -17.86 -4.38
N ARG A 39 0.05 -17.15 -5.39
CA ARG A 39 0.51 -17.78 -6.62
C ARG A 39 1.69 -18.70 -6.38
N ALA A 40 2.62 -18.29 -5.52
CA ALA A 40 3.76 -19.12 -5.16
C ALA A 40 3.34 -20.40 -4.42
N VAL A 41 2.40 -20.28 -3.49
CA VAL A 41 1.84 -21.44 -2.77
C VAL A 41 1.15 -22.40 -3.73
N ARG A 42 0.32 -21.88 -4.65
CA ARG A 42 -0.37 -22.71 -5.66
C ARG A 42 0.61 -23.39 -6.60
N ARG A 43 1.65 -22.67 -6.99
CA ARG A 43 2.70 -23.22 -7.86
C ARG A 43 3.47 -24.35 -7.16
N ALA A 44 3.80 -24.15 -5.89
CA ALA A 44 4.46 -25.17 -5.06
C ALA A 44 3.57 -26.40 -4.86
N ALA A 45 2.28 -26.19 -4.62
CA ALA A 45 1.30 -27.27 -4.50
C ALA A 45 1.20 -28.10 -5.79
N ARG A 46 1.16 -27.43 -6.94
CA ARG A 46 1.14 -28.13 -8.24
C ARG A 46 2.42 -28.89 -8.51
N ALA A 47 3.57 -28.32 -8.16
CA ALA A 47 4.85 -28.98 -8.31
C ALA A 47 4.95 -30.22 -7.42
N SER A 48 4.47 -30.15 -6.17
CA SER A 48 4.40 -31.30 -5.28
C SER A 48 3.47 -32.39 -5.80
N ALA A 49 2.32 -32.00 -6.35
CA ALA A 49 1.36 -32.96 -6.93
C ALA A 49 1.93 -33.63 -8.20
N ALA A 50 2.73 -32.92 -8.98
CA ALA A 50 3.31 -33.43 -10.23
C ALA A 50 4.43 -34.44 -9.99
N VAL A 51 5.05 -34.45 -8.81
CA VAL A 51 6.14 -35.38 -8.46
C VAL A 51 5.61 -36.80 -8.17
N TYR A 52 4.35 -36.88 -7.81
CA TYR A 52 3.68 -38.16 -7.55
C TYR A 52 2.90 -38.63 -8.78
#